data_d70db00d269e4366f639166500ce1576
#
_entry.id   d70db00d269e4366f639166500ce1576
#
_cell.length_a   1.000
_cell.length_b   1.000
_cell.length_c   1.000
_cell.angle_alpha   90.00
_cell.angle_beta   90.00
_cell.angle_gamma   90.00
#
_symmetry.space_group_name_H-M   'P 1'
#
loop_
_entity.id
_entity.type
_entity.pdbx_description
1 polymer ?
#
loop_
_entity_poly.entity_id
_entity_poly.type
_entity_poly.pdbx_seq_one_letter_code
_entity_poly.pdbx_strand_id
1 'polypeptide(L)'
;HSVLELCEKGAMLIIESTVSPGTIDRYVRPEIVKKGYVLGEDVHLVHAPERIIPGNMIYELEHNSRTIGVDEPKIGEKVKELYSRFCKAEIVVTDIRTAEMSKVVENTYRDINIAFANELAKICRTDNMDVYEIIKIANKHPRVNILQPGPGVGGHCISVDPWFLVGDYPDLTNLILTARKINDSMPTHVLKRIRDIMREHDIKDISKVGLYGLTYKENVDDIRESPTLQLLEIMDEHLAFGVKVFDPFIKERIVEHQFINFEDFLNEIEILVIMVGHNHIINNMELIKDKLILDTKNVCTFECVYKL
;
A
#
# COMPACT_ATOMS: atom_id res chain seq x y z
N HIS A 1 24.76 -13.05 -7.17
CA HIS A 1 26.04 -13.59 -7.73
C HIS A 1 27.18 -12.58 -7.63
N SER A 2 27.02 -11.35 -8.13
CA SER A 2 28.09 -10.33 -8.15
C SER A 2 28.62 -9.95 -6.76
N VAL A 3 27.76 -9.90 -5.73
CA VAL A 3 28.18 -9.60 -4.36
C VAL A 3 29.10 -10.70 -3.82
N LEU A 4 28.75 -11.98 -4.07
CA LEU A 4 29.56 -13.11 -3.57
C LEU A 4 30.94 -13.18 -4.23
N GLU A 5 31.12 -12.60 -5.43
CA GLU A 5 32.43 -12.53 -6.09
C GLU A 5 33.40 -11.54 -5.41
N LEU A 6 32.85 -10.61 -4.62
CA LEU A 6 33.60 -9.60 -3.90
C LEU A 6 33.69 -9.87 -2.38
N CYS A 7 33.02 -10.93 -1.89
CA CYS A 7 33.04 -11.25 -0.46
C CYS A 7 34.42 -11.80 -0.04
N GLU A 8 34.98 -11.21 1.00
CA GLU A 8 36.13 -11.76 1.69
C GLU A 8 35.68 -12.79 2.74
N LYS A 9 36.58 -13.69 3.14
CA LYS A 9 36.27 -14.65 4.21
C LYS A 9 36.00 -13.94 5.53
N GLY A 10 34.93 -14.37 6.21
CA GLY A 10 34.43 -13.77 7.43
C GLY A 10 33.46 -12.58 7.18
N ALA A 11 33.06 -12.34 5.91
CA ALA A 11 32.09 -11.29 5.58
C ALA A 11 30.70 -11.60 6.16
N MET A 12 29.98 -10.54 6.54
CA MET A 12 28.55 -10.61 6.87
C MET A 12 27.72 -10.16 5.66
N LEU A 13 26.94 -11.07 5.10
CA LEU A 13 26.01 -10.78 4.01
C LEU A 13 24.63 -10.47 4.61
N ILE A 14 24.25 -9.20 4.60
CA ILE A 14 22.97 -8.73 5.16
C ILE A 14 21.99 -8.50 4.02
N ILE A 15 20.86 -9.21 4.06
CA ILE A 15 19.75 -9.06 3.12
C ILE A 15 18.66 -8.24 3.80
N GLU A 16 18.42 -7.03 3.30
CA GLU A 16 17.41 -6.10 3.85
C GLU A 16 16.10 -6.09 3.06
N SER A 17 16.13 -6.56 1.80
CA SER A 17 14.91 -6.66 0.99
C SER A 17 13.93 -7.66 1.59
N THR A 18 12.64 -7.30 1.60
CA THR A 18 11.55 -8.23 1.94
C THR A 18 11.50 -9.34 0.92
N VAL A 19 11.42 -10.57 1.41
CA VAL A 19 11.37 -11.79 0.59
C VAL A 19 10.30 -12.74 1.14
N SER A 20 9.83 -13.66 0.29
CA SER A 20 8.94 -14.73 0.72
C SER A 20 9.63 -15.62 1.78
N PRO A 21 8.92 -16.07 2.82
CA PRO A 21 9.48 -16.93 3.85
C PRO A 21 10.13 -18.20 3.29
N GLY A 22 11.37 -18.47 3.69
CA GLY A 22 12.19 -19.57 3.18
C GLY A 22 12.94 -19.26 1.88
N THR A 23 12.89 -18.05 1.36
CA THR A 23 13.66 -17.62 0.18
C THR A 23 15.15 -17.75 0.42
N ILE A 24 15.63 -17.35 1.59
CA ILE A 24 17.06 -17.43 1.95
C ILE A 24 17.54 -18.88 1.95
N ASP A 25 16.76 -19.79 2.53
CA ASP A 25 17.09 -21.22 2.54
C ASP A 25 17.07 -21.84 1.14
N ARG A 26 16.09 -21.49 0.32
CA ARG A 26 15.89 -22.09 -1.00
C ARG A 26 16.85 -21.58 -2.06
N TYR A 27 17.25 -20.30 -1.99
CA TYR A 27 17.98 -19.65 -3.07
C TYR A 27 19.33 -19.05 -2.67
N VAL A 28 19.45 -18.46 -1.48
CA VAL A 28 20.67 -17.75 -1.09
C VAL A 28 21.73 -18.70 -0.57
N ARG A 29 21.38 -19.58 0.38
CA ARG A 29 22.33 -20.57 0.95
C ARG A 29 22.93 -21.47 -0.11
N PRO A 30 22.16 -22.07 -1.05
CA PRO A 30 22.74 -22.92 -2.09
C PRO A 30 23.73 -22.17 -2.98
N GLU A 31 23.49 -20.89 -3.29
CA GLU A 31 24.42 -20.10 -4.10
C GLU A 31 25.72 -19.76 -3.37
N ILE A 32 25.68 -19.51 -2.05
CA ILE A 32 26.87 -19.32 -1.22
C ILE A 32 27.74 -20.60 -1.24
N VAL A 33 27.11 -21.75 -0.98
CA VAL A 33 27.80 -23.05 -1.01
C VAL A 33 28.35 -23.38 -2.39
N LYS A 34 27.61 -23.13 -3.45
CA LYS A 34 28.04 -23.36 -4.84
C LYS A 34 29.26 -22.53 -5.23
N LYS A 35 29.43 -21.36 -4.64
CA LYS A 35 30.63 -20.51 -4.81
C LYS A 35 31.81 -20.98 -3.97
N GLY A 36 31.67 -22.05 -3.19
CA GLY A 36 32.73 -22.67 -2.38
C GLY A 36 32.93 -22.04 -0.99
N TYR A 37 32.01 -21.18 -0.55
CA TYR A 37 32.05 -20.64 0.82
C TYR A 37 31.42 -21.58 1.85
N VAL A 38 31.99 -21.62 3.04
CA VAL A 38 31.42 -22.32 4.20
C VAL A 38 30.56 -21.31 4.99
N LEU A 39 29.24 -21.61 5.10
CA LEU A 39 28.32 -20.80 5.91
C LEU A 39 28.69 -20.88 7.39
N GLY A 40 28.74 -19.74 8.05
CA GLY A 40 29.13 -19.62 9.46
C GLY A 40 30.64 -19.52 9.70
N GLU A 41 31.46 -19.70 8.65
CA GLU A 41 32.91 -19.55 8.70
C GLU A 41 33.42 -18.50 7.70
N ASP A 42 33.18 -18.74 6.40
CA ASP A 42 33.62 -17.84 5.33
C ASP A 42 32.61 -16.72 5.08
N VAL A 43 31.32 -16.99 5.23
CA VAL A 43 30.24 -16.00 5.08
C VAL A 43 29.20 -16.20 6.17
N HIS A 44 28.87 -15.13 6.88
CA HIS A 44 27.80 -15.10 7.86
C HIS A 44 26.55 -14.48 7.21
N LEU A 45 25.45 -15.21 7.24
CA LEU A 45 24.20 -14.78 6.60
C LEU A 45 23.26 -14.13 7.59
N VAL A 46 22.71 -12.98 7.20
CA VAL A 46 21.81 -12.17 8.03
C VAL A 46 20.63 -11.73 7.20
N HIS A 47 19.43 -11.75 7.77
CA HIS A 47 18.25 -11.13 7.20
C HIS A 47 17.75 -10.02 8.13
N ALA A 48 17.71 -8.78 7.65
CA ALA A 48 17.27 -7.63 8.42
C ALA A 48 16.25 -6.79 7.62
N PRO A 49 15.00 -7.28 7.49
CA PRO A 49 14.02 -6.65 6.61
C PRO A 49 13.67 -5.22 7.05
N GLU A 50 13.61 -4.30 6.09
CA GLU A 50 13.38 -2.88 6.32
C GLU A 50 11.88 -2.55 6.43
N ARG A 51 11.56 -1.54 7.27
CA ARG A 51 10.20 -1.05 7.55
C ARG A 51 9.99 0.41 7.21
N ILE A 52 10.92 1.05 6.51
CA ILE A 52 10.88 2.48 6.17
C ILE A 52 9.76 2.74 5.17
N ILE A 53 9.02 3.84 5.39
CA ILE A 53 8.02 4.36 4.47
C ILE A 53 8.56 5.65 3.83
N PRO A 54 8.46 5.84 2.50
CA PRO A 54 8.82 7.09 1.84
C PRO A 54 8.10 8.30 2.47
N GLY A 55 8.85 9.41 2.60
CA GLY A 55 8.35 10.67 3.14
C GLY A 55 8.87 11.03 4.54
N ASN A 56 9.23 10.04 5.38
CA ASN A 56 9.78 10.30 6.73
C ASN A 56 10.96 9.37 7.09
N MET A 57 11.77 9.07 6.09
CA MET A 57 12.79 8.01 6.12
C MET A 57 13.73 8.10 7.34
N ILE A 58 14.28 9.27 7.64
CA ILE A 58 15.28 9.42 8.73
C ILE A 58 14.64 9.16 10.09
N TYR A 59 13.44 9.69 10.32
CA TYR A 59 12.71 9.45 11.56
C TYR A 59 12.39 7.96 11.74
N GLU A 60 11.95 7.31 10.68
CA GLU A 60 11.61 5.88 10.74
C GLU A 60 12.85 4.98 10.90
N LEU A 61 13.97 5.32 10.27
CA LEU A 61 15.26 4.65 10.51
C LEU A 61 15.65 4.65 11.98
N GLU A 62 15.41 5.76 12.67
CA GLU A 62 15.77 5.91 14.08
C GLU A 62 14.75 5.28 15.04
N HIS A 63 13.45 5.28 14.71
CA HIS A 63 12.38 5.02 15.68
C HIS A 63 11.59 3.73 15.42
N ASN A 64 11.69 3.11 14.24
CA ASN A 64 11.06 1.82 13.99
C ASN A 64 11.89 0.68 14.60
N SER A 65 11.22 -0.25 15.29
CA SER A 65 11.85 -1.48 15.75
C SER A 65 12.39 -2.30 14.57
N ARG A 66 13.50 -3.03 14.80
CA ARG A 66 14.13 -3.86 13.78
C ARG A 66 14.14 -5.31 14.18
N THR A 67 14.07 -6.18 13.17
CA THR A 67 14.26 -7.63 13.36
C THR A 67 15.51 -8.03 12.62
N ILE A 68 16.36 -8.83 13.28
CA ILE A 68 17.59 -9.37 12.73
C ILE A 68 17.51 -10.89 12.81
N GLY A 69 17.40 -11.54 11.66
CA GLY A 69 17.45 -13.00 11.54
C GLY A 69 18.87 -13.47 11.28
N VAL A 70 19.36 -14.41 12.07
CA VAL A 70 20.72 -14.98 11.97
C VAL A 70 20.71 -16.45 12.34
N ASP A 71 21.75 -17.19 11.87
CA ASP A 71 22.01 -18.55 12.35
C ASP A 71 22.86 -18.52 13.62
N GLU A 72 23.86 -17.62 13.68
CA GLU A 72 24.78 -17.52 14.81
C GLU A 72 24.43 -16.34 15.72
N PRO A 73 24.07 -16.58 16.99
CA PRO A 73 23.72 -15.51 17.94
C PRO A 73 24.81 -14.44 18.09
N LYS A 74 26.08 -14.81 18.01
CA LYS A 74 27.20 -13.86 18.08
C LYS A 74 27.22 -12.85 16.91
N ILE A 75 26.84 -13.30 15.72
CA ILE A 75 26.69 -12.44 14.54
C ILE A 75 25.50 -11.51 14.73
N GLY A 76 24.38 -12.03 15.26
CA GLY A 76 23.20 -11.22 15.60
C GLY A 76 23.53 -10.06 16.52
N GLU A 77 24.32 -10.29 17.58
CA GLU A 77 24.74 -9.20 18.50
C GLU A 77 25.64 -8.18 17.82
N LYS A 78 26.57 -8.60 16.94
CA LYS A 78 27.41 -7.65 16.16
C LYS A 78 26.57 -6.79 15.23
N VAL A 79 25.60 -7.38 14.54
CA VAL A 79 24.69 -6.65 13.65
C VAL A 79 23.78 -5.72 14.46
N LYS A 80 23.28 -6.17 15.60
CA LYS A 80 22.51 -5.36 16.53
C LYS A 80 23.31 -4.13 17.00
N GLU A 81 24.58 -4.30 17.35
CA GLU A 81 25.47 -3.19 17.69
C GLU A 81 25.63 -2.20 16.53
N LEU A 82 25.79 -2.70 15.30
CA LEU A 82 25.88 -1.86 14.11
C LEU A 82 24.62 -1.04 13.91
N TYR A 83 23.43 -1.65 13.96
CA TYR A 83 22.16 -0.94 13.77
C TYR A 83 21.82 -0.02 14.95
N SER A 84 22.23 -0.33 16.17
CA SER A 84 22.01 0.53 17.35
C SER A 84 22.71 1.89 17.28
N ARG A 85 23.65 2.09 16.35
CA ARG A 85 24.30 3.38 16.12
C ARG A 85 23.33 4.44 15.59
N PHE A 86 22.26 4.03 14.92
CA PHE A 86 21.24 4.95 14.40
C PHE A 86 19.81 4.59 14.83
N CYS A 87 19.50 3.33 15.05
CA CYS A 87 18.18 2.87 15.52
C CYS A 87 18.09 3.00 17.06
N LYS A 88 17.14 3.80 17.52
CA LYS A 88 16.87 4.06 18.94
C LYS A 88 15.77 3.15 19.50
N ALA A 89 15.06 2.45 18.62
CA ALA A 89 13.99 1.53 19.00
C ALA A 89 14.54 0.13 19.33
N GLU A 90 13.65 -0.76 19.72
CA GLU A 90 14.00 -2.14 20.01
C GLU A 90 14.54 -2.86 18.78
N ILE A 91 15.63 -3.63 18.97
CA ILE A 91 16.20 -4.52 17.95
C ILE A 91 16.10 -5.95 18.45
N VAL A 92 15.26 -6.75 17.78
CA VAL A 92 15.01 -8.15 18.11
C VAL A 92 15.92 -9.04 17.26
N VAL A 93 16.70 -9.91 17.90
CA VAL A 93 17.50 -10.94 17.22
C VAL A 93 16.75 -12.28 17.28
N THR A 94 16.60 -12.93 16.12
CA THR A 94 15.88 -14.21 15.97
C THR A 94 16.53 -15.05 14.87
N ASP A 95 15.93 -16.16 14.48
CA ASP A 95 16.34 -16.93 13.30
C ASP A 95 15.89 -16.24 11.99
N ILE A 96 16.58 -16.59 10.89
CA ILE A 96 16.34 -15.98 9.57
C ILE A 96 14.89 -16.18 9.11
N ARG A 97 14.34 -17.37 9.29
CA ARG A 97 13.01 -17.73 8.79
C ARG A 97 11.90 -17.01 9.55
N THR A 98 12.06 -16.82 10.85
CA THR A 98 11.18 -16.00 11.68
C THR A 98 11.25 -14.53 11.25
N ALA A 99 12.43 -14.01 10.91
CA ALA A 99 12.59 -12.65 10.43
C ALA A 99 11.91 -12.42 9.06
N GLU A 100 12.07 -13.37 8.11
CA GLU A 100 11.35 -13.34 6.82
C GLU A 100 9.83 -13.30 7.03
N MET A 101 9.30 -14.24 7.83
CA MET A 101 7.87 -14.38 8.07
C MET A 101 7.29 -13.15 8.79
N SER A 102 7.96 -12.61 9.80
CA SER A 102 7.45 -11.49 10.61
C SER A 102 7.19 -10.26 9.76
N LYS A 103 8.07 -9.97 8.81
CA LYS A 103 7.91 -8.83 7.89
C LYS A 103 6.71 -8.99 6.96
N VAL A 104 6.53 -10.16 6.38
CA VAL A 104 5.40 -10.45 5.48
C VAL A 104 4.08 -10.41 6.24
N VAL A 105 4.05 -10.92 7.49
CA VAL A 105 2.85 -10.91 8.35
C VAL A 105 2.40 -9.50 8.69
N GLU A 106 3.29 -8.56 8.94
CA GLU A 106 2.95 -7.16 9.23
C GLU A 106 2.11 -6.53 8.10
N ASN A 107 2.54 -6.69 6.86
CA ASN A 107 1.85 -6.15 5.70
C ASN A 107 0.57 -6.94 5.39
N THR A 108 0.59 -8.25 5.54
CA THR A 108 -0.59 -9.11 5.39
C THR A 108 -1.68 -8.76 6.41
N TYR A 109 -1.33 -8.51 7.67
CA TYR A 109 -2.28 -8.07 8.68
C TYR A 109 -2.94 -6.73 8.30
N ARG A 110 -2.15 -5.77 7.81
CA ARG A 110 -2.67 -4.48 7.35
C ARG A 110 -3.61 -4.65 6.17
N ASP A 111 -3.27 -5.50 5.22
CA ASP A 111 -4.10 -5.80 4.05
C ASP A 111 -5.45 -6.42 4.45
N ILE A 112 -5.46 -7.41 5.34
CA ILE A 112 -6.68 -8.01 5.88
C ILE A 112 -7.55 -6.97 6.61
N ASN A 113 -6.92 -6.11 7.41
CA ASN A 113 -7.63 -5.07 8.16
C ASN A 113 -8.28 -4.03 7.23
N ILE A 114 -7.58 -3.64 6.14
CA ILE A 114 -8.16 -2.77 5.11
C ILE A 114 -9.31 -3.48 4.38
N ALA A 115 -9.16 -4.77 4.05
CA ALA A 115 -10.22 -5.54 3.41
C ALA A 115 -11.49 -5.61 4.28
N PHE A 116 -11.34 -5.79 5.58
CA PHE A 116 -12.45 -5.73 6.52
C PHE A 116 -13.14 -4.36 6.52
N ALA A 117 -12.37 -3.26 6.53
CA ALA A 117 -12.92 -1.91 6.45
C ALA A 117 -13.63 -1.66 5.10
N ASN A 118 -13.10 -2.17 4.00
CA ASN A 118 -13.70 -2.08 2.66
C ASN A 118 -15.02 -2.89 2.56
N GLU A 119 -15.07 -4.06 3.18
CA GLU A 119 -16.30 -4.85 3.25
C GLU A 119 -17.37 -4.14 4.10
N LEU A 120 -16.98 -3.57 5.25
CA LEU A 120 -17.86 -2.72 6.07
C LEU A 120 -18.40 -1.53 5.28
N ALA A 121 -17.58 -0.86 4.47
CA ALA A 121 -18.03 0.26 3.63
C ALA A 121 -19.15 -0.18 2.67
N LYS A 122 -19.00 -1.35 2.03
CA LYS A 122 -20.04 -1.92 1.15
C LYS A 122 -21.34 -2.24 1.90
N ILE A 123 -21.24 -2.83 3.11
CA ILE A 123 -22.38 -3.14 3.97
C ILE A 123 -23.07 -1.83 4.41
N CYS A 124 -22.34 -0.89 4.97
CA CYS A 124 -22.87 0.38 5.44
C CYS A 124 -23.58 1.15 4.33
N ARG A 125 -23.04 1.10 3.10
CA ARG A 125 -23.68 1.71 1.93
C ARG A 125 -25.05 1.11 1.62
N THR A 126 -25.23 -0.20 1.79
CA THR A 126 -26.51 -0.87 1.56
C THR A 126 -27.62 -0.35 2.49
N ASP A 127 -27.25 -0.08 3.74
CA ASP A 127 -28.20 0.35 4.79
C ASP A 127 -28.14 1.86 5.08
N ASN A 128 -27.49 2.63 4.20
CA ASN A 128 -27.32 4.09 4.33
C ASN A 128 -26.70 4.54 5.66
N MET A 129 -25.70 3.78 6.15
CA MET A 129 -24.92 4.09 7.35
C MET A 129 -23.59 4.75 7.00
N ASP A 130 -23.01 5.52 7.93
CA ASP A 130 -21.66 6.09 7.79
C ASP A 130 -20.61 5.11 8.36
N VAL A 131 -19.83 4.47 7.46
CA VAL A 131 -18.77 3.53 7.83
C VAL A 131 -17.67 4.19 8.65
N TYR A 132 -17.36 5.45 8.41
CA TYR A 132 -16.29 6.18 9.11
C TYR A 132 -16.68 6.48 10.55
N GLU A 133 -17.95 6.82 10.79
CA GLU A 133 -18.48 6.98 12.16
C GLU A 133 -18.49 5.64 12.91
N ILE A 134 -18.92 4.56 12.26
CA ILE A 134 -18.93 3.21 12.83
C ILE A 134 -17.53 2.78 13.22
N ILE A 135 -16.53 2.93 12.32
CA ILE A 135 -15.13 2.61 12.60
C ILE A 135 -14.60 3.46 13.76
N LYS A 136 -14.88 4.76 13.76
CA LYS A 136 -14.48 5.67 14.85
C LYS A 136 -15.03 5.24 16.19
N ILE A 137 -16.29 4.78 16.26
CA ILE A 137 -16.92 4.29 17.49
C ILE A 137 -16.32 2.93 17.89
N ALA A 138 -16.19 1.99 16.95
CA ALA A 138 -15.62 0.67 17.21
C ALA A 138 -14.19 0.75 17.75
N ASN A 139 -13.37 1.65 17.20
CA ASN A 139 -11.98 1.86 17.62
C ASN A 139 -11.84 2.50 19.02
N LYS A 140 -12.93 2.91 19.67
CA LYS A 140 -12.90 3.27 21.10
C LYS A 140 -12.76 2.05 22.02
N HIS A 141 -13.04 0.87 21.51
CA HIS A 141 -12.82 -0.36 22.25
C HIS A 141 -11.33 -0.70 22.28
N PRO A 142 -10.70 -0.96 23.45
CA PRO A 142 -9.24 -1.03 23.60
C PRO A 142 -8.58 -2.18 22.83
N ARG A 143 -9.33 -3.14 22.35
CA ARG A 143 -8.83 -4.28 21.55
C ARG A 143 -9.22 -4.21 20.07
N VAL A 144 -9.72 -3.08 19.60
CA VAL A 144 -10.16 -2.89 18.20
C VAL A 144 -9.35 -1.76 17.57
N ASN A 145 -8.78 -2.03 16.40
CA ASN A 145 -8.06 -1.05 15.60
C ASN A 145 -8.34 -1.31 14.11
N ILE A 146 -9.51 -0.89 13.65
CA ILE A 146 -9.93 -1.00 12.25
C ILE A 146 -9.30 0.15 11.47
N LEU A 147 -8.66 -0.16 10.34
CA LEU A 147 -8.11 0.82 9.42
C LEU A 147 -9.24 1.47 8.60
N GLN A 148 -8.90 2.50 7.82
CA GLN A 148 -9.89 3.20 6.99
C GLN A 148 -10.13 2.45 5.67
N PRO A 149 -11.38 2.41 5.17
CA PRO A 149 -11.66 1.93 3.83
C PRO A 149 -11.10 2.88 2.78
N GLY A 150 -10.95 2.39 1.55
CA GLY A 150 -10.44 3.19 0.46
C GLY A 150 -10.74 2.59 -0.92
N PRO A 151 -10.32 3.26 -2.00
CA PRO A 151 -10.65 2.88 -3.37
C PRO A 151 -9.86 1.65 -3.87
N GLY A 152 -9.04 1.06 -3.04
CA GLY A 152 -8.16 -0.07 -3.30
C GLY A 152 -6.88 0.02 -2.48
N VAL A 153 -6.00 -0.97 -2.64
CA VAL A 153 -4.70 -1.04 -1.95
C VAL A 153 -3.60 -1.07 -3.00
N GLY A 154 -2.83 0.00 -3.05
CA GLY A 154 -1.68 0.15 -3.94
C GLY A 154 -0.34 0.10 -3.20
N GLY A 155 0.73 0.46 -3.93
CA GLY A 155 2.09 0.45 -3.45
C GLY A 155 2.78 -0.89 -3.63
N HIS A 156 4.06 -0.95 -3.26
CA HIS A 156 4.93 -2.11 -3.55
C HIS A 156 4.94 -3.17 -2.44
N CYS A 157 4.34 -2.92 -1.29
CA CYS A 157 4.45 -3.80 -0.13
C CYS A 157 3.09 -4.44 0.23
N ILE A 158 2.09 -3.65 0.62
CA ILE A 158 0.81 -4.19 1.13
C ILE A 158 0.04 -4.95 0.03
N SER A 159 0.14 -4.51 -1.22
CA SER A 159 -0.50 -5.18 -2.37
C SER A 159 0.23 -6.46 -2.81
N VAL A 160 1.51 -6.63 -2.44
CA VAL A 160 2.40 -7.70 -2.93
C VAL A 160 2.68 -8.77 -1.88
N ASP A 161 3.08 -8.38 -0.66
CA ASP A 161 3.55 -9.33 0.36
C ASP A 161 2.54 -10.42 0.72
N PRO A 162 1.21 -10.18 0.78
CA PRO A 162 0.24 -11.23 1.04
C PRO A 162 0.28 -12.36 0.01
N TRP A 163 0.64 -12.05 -1.25
CA TRP A 163 0.76 -13.05 -2.30
C TRP A 163 1.90 -14.03 -2.08
N PHE A 164 2.95 -13.65 -1.32
CA PHE A 164 3.99 -14.60 -0.91
C PHE A 164 3.39 -15.75 -0.09
N LEU A 165 2.51 -15.43 0.86
CA LEU A 165 1.85 -16.45 1.67
C LEU A 165 0.82 -17.26 0.87
N VAL A 166 0.05 -16.60 0.00
CA VAL A 166 -0.92 -17.27 -0.87
C VAL A 166 -0.22 -18.24 -1.83
N GLY A 167 0.92 -17.83 -2.41
CA GLY A 167 1.69 -18.66 -3.33
C GLY A 167 2.37 -19.85 -2.66
N ASP A 168 2.98 -19.63 -1.48
CA ASP A 168 3.71 -20.68 -0.77
C ASP A 168 2.81 -21.64 0.05
N TYR A 169 1.60 -21.16 0.46
CA TYR A 169 0.68 -21.91 1.32
C TYR A 169 -0.77 -21.85 0.81
N PRO A 170 -1.05 -22.26 -0.45
CA PRO A 170 -2.35 -22.04 -1.10
C PRO A 170 -3.53 -22.66 -0.34
N ASP A 171 -3.32 -23.82 0.29
CA ASP A 171 -4.36 -24.55 1.03
C ASP A 171 -4.64 -23.96 2.44
N LEU A 172 -3.80 -23.06 2.95
CA LEU A 172 -3.86 -22.52 4.32
C LEU A 172 -4.25 -21.02 4.35
N THR A 173 -4.27 -20.34 3.21
CA THR A 173 -4.37 -18.87 3.13
C THR A 173 -5.74 -18.35 2.67
N ASN A 174 -6.81 -19.03 3.01
CA ASN A 174 -8.18 -18.67 2.60
C ASN A 174 -8.56 -17.24 3.00
N LEU A 175 -8.27 -16.82 4.24
CA LEU A 175 -8.55 -15.48 4.74
C LEU A 175 -7.74 -14.43 3.96
N ILE A 176 -6.45 -14.67 3.77
CA ILE A 176 -5.53 -13.76 3.07
C ILE A 176 -5.96 -13.58 1.62
N LEU A 177 -6.25 -14.68 0.92
CA LEU A 177 -6.72 -14.65 -0.47
C LEU A 177 -8.05 -13.91 -0.60
N THR A 178 -8.98 -14.12 0.33
CA THR A 178 -10.28 -13.43 0.33
C THR A 178 -10.10 -11.94 0.58
N ALA A 179 -9.24 -11.55 1.51
CA ALA A 179 -8.92 -10.14 1.78
C ALA A 179 -8.34 -9.46 0.53
N ARG A 180 -7.39 -10.10 -0.17
CA ARG A 180 -6.86 -9.59 -1.44
C ARG A 180 -7.97 -9.38 -2.48
N LYS A 181 -8.84 -10.36 -2.69
CA LYS A 181 -9.98 -10.24 -3.62
C LYS A 181 -10.92 -9.08 -3.26
N ILE A 182 -11.16 -8.83 -1.98
CA ILE A 182 -11.96 -7.68 -1.52
C ILE A 182 -11.26 -6.38 -1.89
N ASN A 183 -9.98 -6.22 -1.55
CA ASN A 183 -9.21 -5.02 -1.84
C ASN A 183 -9.07 -4.76 -3.35
N ASP A 184 -8.79 -5.79 -4.14
CA ASP A 184 -8.67 -5.72 -5.61
C ASP A 184 -10.03 -5.42 -6.30
N SER A 185 -11.15 -5.70 -5.64
CA SER A 185 -12.49 -5.36 -6.16
C SER A 185 -12.90 -3.89 -5.92
N MET A 186 -12.12 -3.13 -5.13
CA MET A 186 -12.52 -1.75 -4.77
C MET A 186 -12.51 -0.77 -5.93
N PRO A 187 -11.57 -0.79 -6.89
CA PRO A 187 -11.66 0.06 -8.07
C PRO A 187 -12.97 -0.17 -8.86
N THR A 188 -13.38 -1.43 -9.03
CA THR A 188 -14.68 -1.77 -9.64
C THR A 188 -15.86 -1.24 -8.82
N HIS A 189 -15.78 -1.28 -7.50
CA HIS A 189 -16.79 -0.70 -6.63
C HIS A 189 -16.87 0.83 -6.81
N VAL A 190 -15.73 1.53 -6.91
CA VAL A 190 -15.70 2.98 -7.21
C VAL A 190 -16.35 3.27 -8.57
N LEU A 191 -16.06 2.50 -9.62
CA LEU A 191 -16.72 2.65 -10.92
C LEU A 191 -18.24 2.52 -10.81
N LYS A 192 -18.72 1.53 -10.04
CA LYS A 192 -20.15 1.38 -9.78
C LYS A 192 -20.72 2.63 -9.10
N ARG A 193 -20.04 3.15 -8.08
CA ARG A 193 -20.45 4.39 -7.39
C ARG A 193 -20.53 5.60 -8.33
N ILE A 194 -19.53 5.77 -9.20
CA ILE A 194 -19.54 6.83 -10.23
C ILE A 194 -20.78 6.70 -11.11
N ARG A 195 -21.08 5.50 -11.63
CA ARG A 195 -22.24 5.25 -12.48
C ARG A 195 -23.58 5.50 -11.74
N ASP A 196 -23.66 5.18 -10.45
CA ASP A 196 -24.85 5.45 -9.64
C ASP A 196 -25.07 6.96 -9.50
N ILE A 197 -24.03 7.75 -9.20
CA ILE A 197 -24.09 9.21 -9.10
C ILE A 197 -24.45 9.83 -10.45
N MET A 198 -23.85 9.40 -11.55
CA MET A 198 -24.18 9.86 -12.90
C MET A 198 -25.66 9.64 -13.23
N ARG A 199 -26.20 8.48 -12.86
CA ARG A 199 -27.61 8.14 -13.07
C ARG A 199 -28.54 9.00 -12.20
N GLU A 200 -28.19 9.24 -10.96
CA GLU A 200 -28.97 10.06 -10.03
C GLU A 200 -29.09 11.51 -10.51
N HIS A 201 -28.04 12.02 -11.17
CA HIS A 201 -27.98 13.40 -11.68
C HIS A 201 -28.21 13.54 -13.20
N ASP A 202 -28.68 12.48 -13.87
CA ASP A 202 -28.89 12.44 -15.35
C ASP A 202 -27.66 12.85 -16.19
N ILE A 203 -26.44 12.61 -15.67
CA ILE A 203 -25.18 12.85 -16.38
C ILE A 203 -24.89 11.62 -17.24
N LYS A 204 -24.92 11.79 -18.58
CA LYS A 204 -24.75 10.68 -19.54
C LYS A 204 -23.34 10.55 -20.08
N ASP A 205 -22.58 11.63 -20.00
CA ASP A 205 -21.23 11.73 -20.54
C ASP A 205 -20.18 11.47 -19.45
N ILE A 206 -19.50 10.33 -19.53
CA ILE A 206 -18.43 9.95 -18.61
C ILE A 206 -17.24 10.92 -18.64
N SER A 207 -17.07 11.68 -19.73
CA SER A 207 -16.03 12.72 -19.83
C SER A 207 -16.24 13.88 -18.85
N LYS A 208 -17.42 13.97 -18.21
CA LYS A 208 -17.72 14.90 -17.12
C LYS A 208 -17.26 14.42 -15.75
N VAL A 209 -16.64 13.25 -15.69
CA VAL A 209 -16.05 12.69 -14.47
C VAL A 209 -14.57 13.01 -14.44
N GLY A 210 -14.08 13.49 -13.29
CA GLY A 210 -12.68 13.72 -13.02
C GLY A 210 -12.16 12.88 -11.86
N LEU A 211 -11.06 12.16 -12.06
CA LEU A 211 -10.34 11.43 -11.02
C LEU A 211 -9.22 12.32 -10.48
N TYR A 212 -9.25 12.60 -9.20
CA TYR A 212 -8.21 13.35 -8.50
C TYR A 212 -7.31 12.40 -7.73
N GLY A 213 -6.02 12.38 -8.06
CA GLY A 213 -4.98 11.54 -7.46
C GLY A 213 -4.65 10.29 -8.27
N LEU A 214 -3.43 10.23 -8.83
CA LEU A 214 -2.87 9.10 -9.58
C LEU A 214 -1.95 8.24 -8.74
N THR A 215 -1.43 8.78 -7.63
CA THR A 215 -0.49 8.06 -6.76
C THR A 215 -1.22 7.05 -5.88
N TYR A 216 -0.49 6.07 -5.34
CA TYR A 216 -1.11 5.09 -4.44
C TYR A 216 -1.31 5.63 -3.01
N LYS A 217 -0.61 6.70 -2.67
CA LYS A 217 -0.59 7.30 -1.33
C LYS A 217 -0.55 8.81 -1.41
N GLU A 218 -1.03 9.47 -0.36
CA GLU A 218 -1.01 10.91 -0.21
C GLU A 218 0.41 11.49 -0.11
N ASN A 219 0.62 12.64 -0.78
CA ASN A 219 1.81 13.48 -0.70
C ASN A 219 3.13 12.80 -1.14
N VAL A 220 3.03 11.87 -2.08
CA VAL A 220 4.16 11.22 -2.76
C VAL A 220 3.92 11.20 -4.27
N ASP A 221 4.97 10.96 -5.03
CA ASP A 221 4.95 10.84 -6.50
C ASP A 221 5.00 9.38 -7.02
N ASP A 222 4.62 8.43 -6.16
CA ASP A 222 4.69 7.00 -6.47
C ASP A 222 3.34 6.46 -6.95
N ILE A 223 3.32 5.95 -8.18
CA ILE A 223 2.13 5.43 -8.89
C ILE A 223 2.04 3.90 -8.91
N ARG A 224 2.99 3.19 -8.30
CA ARG A 224 3.05 1.72 -8.36
C ARG A 224 1.78 1.10 -7.75
N GLU A 225 1.17 0.17 -8.50
CA GLU A 225 -0.08 -0.50 -8.10
C GLU A 225 -1.19 0.49 -7.67
N SER A 226 -1.24 1.67 -8.30
CA SER A 226 -2.23 2.69 -7.96
C SER A 226 -3.66 2.22 -8.22
N PRO A 227 -4.57 2.33 -7.24
CA PRO A 227 -5.99 2.03 -7.45
C PRO A 227 -6.65 2.89 -8.54
N THR A 228 -6.14 4.11 -8.77
CA THR A 228 -6.63 4.99 -9.84
C THR A 228 -6.24 4.47 -11.21
N LEU A 229 -5.02 3.96 -11.39
CA LEU A 229 -4.59 3.34 -12.64
C LEU A 229 -5.38 2.05 -12.90
N GLN A 230 -5.59 1.22 -11.89
CA GLN A 230 -6.45 0.03 -11.99
C GLN A 230 -7.90 0.40 -12.35
N LEU A 231 -8.44 1.50 -11.80
CA LEU A 231 -9.77 1.99 -12.16
C LEU A 231 -9.83 2.44 -13.63
N LEU A 232 -8.81 3.12 -14.13
CA LEU A 232 -8.73 3.53 -15.54
C LEU A 232 -8.67 2.33 -16.48
N GLU A 233 -7.90 1.29 -16.16
CA GLU A 233 -7.87 0.02 -16.92
C GLU A 233 -9.26 -0.63 -16.96
N ILE A 234 -9.95 -0.72 -15.82
CA ILE A 234 -11.32 -1.24 -15.75
C ILE A 234 -12.30 -0.37 -16.55
N MET A 235 -12.12 0.96 -16.53
CA MET A 235 -12.95 1.87 -17.33
C MET A 235 -12.77 1.64 -18.82
N ASP A 236 -11.54 1.43 -19.29
CA ASP A 236 -11.23 1.13 -20.68
C ASP A 236 -11.83 -0.20 -21.13
N GLU A 237 -11.76 -1.25 -20.32
CA GLU A 237 -12.43 -2.55 -20.57
C GLU A 237 -13.95 -2.40 -20.72
N HIS A 238 -14.54 -1.44 -20.00
CA HIS A 238 -15.96 -1.14 -20.05
C HIS A 238 -16.36 -0.02 -21.02
N LEU A 239 -15.48 0.37 -21.96
CA LEU A 239 -15.68 1.41 -22.96
C LEU A 239 -16.09 2.77 -22.36
N ALA A 240 -15.58 3.08 -21.18
CA ALA A 240 -15.83 4.34 -20.46
C ALA A 240 -14.68 5.34 -20.69
N PHE A 241 -14.52 5.79 -21.93
CA PHE A 241 -13.43 6.67 -22.35
C PHE A 241 -13.67 8.15 -22.03
N GLY A 242 -12.59 8.91 -21.89
CA GLY A 242 -12.62 10.38 -21.81
C GLY A 242 -12.68 10.94 -20.39
N VAL A 243 -12.60 10.10 -19.37
CA VAL A 243 -12.49 10.53 -17.95
C VAL A 243 -11.28 11.44 -17.77
N LYS A 244 -11.47 12.56 -17.10
CA LYS A 244 -10.39 13.53 -16.84
C LYS A 244 -9.60 13.11 -15.61
N VAL A 245 -8.29 13.40 -15.61
CA VAL A 245 -7.40 12.98 -14.52
C VAL A 245 -6.52 14.16 -14.10
N PHE A 246 -6.31 14.31 -12.80
CA PHE A 246 -5.36 15.27 -12.25
C PHE A 246 -4.67 14.70 -11.01
N ASP A 247 -3.37 14.96 -10.91
CA ASP A 247 -2.58 14.71 -9.70
C ASP A 247 -1.57 15.84 -9.47
N PRO A 248 -1.48 16.41 -8.26
CA PRO A 248 -0.58 17.52 -7.98
C PRO A 248 0.90 17.15 -7.97
N PHE A 249 1.23 15.85 -7.80
CA PHE A 249 2.61 15.35 -7.72
C PHE A 249 3.10 14.76 -9.04
N ILE A 250 2.21 14.35 -9.96
CA ILE A 250 2.56 13.76 -11.25
C ILE A 250 2.53 14.85 -12.32
N LYS A 251 3.72 15.38 -12.65
CA LYS A 251 3.88 16.50 -13.60
C LYS A 251 3.97 16.06 -15.06
N GLU A 252 4.37 14.84 -15.31
CA GLU A 252 4.38 14.25 -16.64
C GLU A 252 3.03 13.63 -16.96
N ARG A 253 2.64 13.70 -18.22
CA ARG A 253 1.41 13.04 -18.69
C ARG A 253 1.68 11.55 -18.88
N ILE A 254 1.13 10.74 -18.00
CA ILE A 254 1.29 9.27 -17.99
C ILE A 254 0.01 8.54 -18.41
N VAL A 255 -1.13 9.25 -18.42
CA VAL A 255 -2.43 8.72 -18.86
C VAL A 255 -3.11 9.69 -19.82
N GLU A 256 -4.05 9.17 -20.61
CA GLU A 256 -4.88 10.01 -21.48
C GLU A 256 -5.74 11.00 -20.65
N HIS A 257 -6.07 12.14 -21.23
CA HIS A 257 -6.88 13.19 -20.61
C HIS A 257 -6.38 13.67 -19.23
N GLN A 258 -5.07 13.53 -18.97
CA GLN A 258 -4.45 14.07 -17.75
C GLN A 258 -4.23 15.58 -17.89
N PHE A 259 -4.70 16.32 -16.89
CA PHE A 259 -4.49 17.76 -16.73
C PHE A 259 -3.27 18.02 -15.84
N ILE A 260 -2.59 19.14 -16.09
CA ILE A 260 -1.48 19.64 -15.28
C ILE A 260 -1.90 20.83 -14.43
N ASN A 261 -2.93 21.57 -14.88
CA ASN A 261 -3.52 22.67 -14.11
C ASN A 261 -4.80 22.21 -13.43
N PHE A 262 -4.95 22.54 -12.15
CA PHE A 262 -6.08 22.10 -11.34
C PHE A 262 -7.39 22.82 -11.70
N GLU A 263 -7.32 24.13 -11.97
CA GLU A 263 -8.51 24.92 -12.34
C GLU A 263 -9.04 24.48 -13.70
N ASP A 264 -8.16 24.25 -14.69
CA ASP A 264 -8.54 23.73 -16.00
C ASP A 264 -9.21 22.35 -15.86
N PHE A 265 -8.67 21.48 -15.01
CA PHE A 265 -9.27 20.18 -14.69
C PHE A 265 -10.68 20.34 -14.10
N LEU A 266 -10.85 21.22 -13.11
CA LEU A 266 -12.15 21.45 -12.48
C LEU A 266 -13.19 22.04 -13.46
N ASN A 267 -12.76 22.88 -14.40
CA ASN A 267 -13.68 23.49 -15.39
C ASN A 267 -14.28 22.47 -16.37
N GLU A 268 -13.61 21.36 -16.60
CA GLU A 268 -14.03 20.33 -17.56
C GLU A 268 -14.97 19.26 -16.95
N ILE A 269 -15.09 19.20 -15.61
CA ILE A 269 -15.80 18.13 -14.91
C ILE A 269 -17.03 18.62 -14.14
N GLU A 270 -18.00 17.74 -13.96
CA GLU A 270 -19.17 17.91 -13.09
C GLU A 270 -19.08 17.04 -11.84
N ILE A 271 -18.51 15.83 -11.97
CA ILE A 271 -18.28 14.88 -10.87
C ILE A 271 -16.78 14.83 -10.56
N LEU A 272 -16.42 15.10 -9.32
CA LEU A 272 -15.06 14.93 -8.80
C LEU A 272 -14.98 13.66 -7.96
N VAL A 273 -14.08 12.74 -8.32
CA VAL A 273 -13.79 11.54 -7.54
C VAL A 273 -12.44 11.70 -6.86
N ILE A 274 -12.42 11.80 -5.54
CA ILE A 274 -11.19 11.93 -4.77
C ILE A 274 -10.65 10.52 -4.49
N MET A 275 -9.66 10.09 -5.27
CA MET A 275 -8.99 8.80 -5.14
C MET A 275 -7.85 8.84 -4.11
N VAL A 276 -7.20 10.00 -3.95
CA VAL A 276 -6.08 10.20 -3.01
C VAL A 276 -6.29 11.51 -2.25
N GLY A 277 -6.11 11.45 -0.92
CA GLY A 277 -6.30 12.59 -0.01
C GLY A 277 -5.06 13.45 0.16
N HIS A 278 -4.50 14.00 -0.93
CA HIS A 278 -3.35 14.90 -0.83
C HIS A 278 -3.67 16.17 -0.04
N ASN A 279 -2.67 16.72 0.64
CA ASN A 279 -2.78 18.04 1.27
C ASN A 279 -3.23 19.14 0.27
N HIS A 280 -2.89 18.97 -0.99
CA HIS A 280 -3.33 19.88 -2.06
C HIS A 280 -4.86 19.97 -2.12
N ILE A 281 -5.62 18.86 -2.17
CA ILE A 281 -7.09 18.91 -2.23
C ILE A 281 -7.66 19.47 -0.92
N ILE A 282 -7.09 19.09 0.24
CA ILE A 282 -7.52 19.56 1.55
C ILE A 282 -7.39 21.08 1.66
N ASN A 283 -6.32 21.64 1.12
CA ASN A 283 -6.09 23.09 1.13
C ASN A 283 -6.90 23.87 0.08
N ASN A 284 -7.53 23.17 -0.86
CA ASN A 284 -8.31 23.77 -1.95
C ASN A 284 -9.80 23.38 -1.91
N MET A 285 -10.34 23.05 -0.73
CA MET A 285 -11.73 22.63 -0.55
C MET A 285 -12.75 23.62 -1.11
N GLU A 286 -12.52 24.93 -0.98
CA GLU A 286 -13.42 25.97 -1.50
C GLU A 286 -13.60 25.91 -3.03
N LEU A 287 -12.59 25.45 -3.78
CA LEU A 287 -12.65 25.35 -5.24
C LEU A 287 -13.51 24.20 -5.74
N ILE A 288 -13.81 23.23 -4.89
CA ILE A 288 -14.53 22.01 -5.28
C ILE A 288 -15.95 21.91 -4.74
N LYS A 289 -16.37 22.85 -3.90
CA LYS A 289 -17.67 22.81 -3.19
C LYS A 289 -18.89 22.76 -4.11
N ASP A 290 -18.78 23.29 -5.33
CA ASP A 290 -19.87 23.32 -6.31
C ASP A 290 -19.89 22.07 -7.21
N LYS A 291 -19.03 21.10 -6.97
CA LYS A 291 -18.98 19.83 -7.70
C LYS A 291 -19.77 18.73 -7.00
N LEU A 292 -20.27 17.77 -7.78
CA LEU A 292 -20.71 16.50 -7.21
C LEU A 292 -19.45 15.71 -6.80
N ILE A 293 -19.31 15.39 -5.52
CA ILE A 293 -18.06 14.80 -5.01
C ILE A 293 -18.31 13.37 -4.56
N LEU A 294 -17.51 12.43 -5.10
CA LEU A 294 -17.31 11.10 -4.51
C LEU A 294 -15.99 11.09 -3.75
N ASP A 295 -16.07 11.17 -2.43
CA ASP A 295 -14.90 11.15 -1.56
C ASP A 295 -14.61 9.73 -1.06
N THR A 296 -13.64 9.08 -1.68
CA THR A 296 -13.22 7.72 -1.30
C THR A 296 -12.25 7.69 -0.12
N LYS A 297 -11.78 8.85 0.35
CA LYS A 297 -10.76 9.01 1.39
C LYS A 297 -11.25 9.69 2.65
N ASN A 298 -12.52 10.13 2.65
CA ASN A 298 -13.16 10.85 3.76
C ASN A 298 -12.38 12.10 4.20
N VAL A 299 -11.93 12.90 3.22
CA VAL A 299 -11.19 14.15 3.45
C VAL A 299 -12.06 15.39 3.38
N CYS A 300 -13.25 15.32 2.76
CA CYS A 300 -14.18 16.42 2.67
C CYS A 300 -14.95 16.62 3.98
N THR A 301 -15.11 17.90 4.35
CA THR A 301 -15.83 18.34 5.55
C THR A 301 -17.21 18.91 5.24
N PHE A 302 -17.63 18.93 3.96
CA PHE A 302 -18.95 19.44 3.56
C PHE A 302 -20.06 18.41 3.83
N GLU A 303 -21.28 18.94 3.95
CA GLU A 303 -22.50 18.14 3.80
C GLU A 303 -22.72 17.81 2.31
N CYS A 304 -23.50 16.75 2.01
CA CYS A 304 -23.85 16.32 0.66
C CYS A 304 -22.68 15.77 -0.20
N VAL A 305 -21.70 15.13 0.43
CA VAL A 305 -20.63 14.39 -0.26
C VAL A 305 -20.97 12.91 -0.31
N TYR A 306 -20.86 12.30 -1.50
CA TYR A 306 -20.96 10.85 -1.66
C TYR A 306 -19.70 10.19 -1.09
N LYS A 307 -19.87 9.13 -0.33
CA LYS A 307 -18.79 8.30 0.22
C LYS A 307 -18.80 6.89 -0.38
N LEU A 308 -17.75 6.12 -0.09
CA LEU A 308 -17.65 4.70 -0.50
C LEU A 308 -18.85 3.87 -0.07
#